data_d7e68c47c2d97abacea28932972bccc8
#
_entry.id   d7e68c47c2d97abacea28932972bccc8
#
_cell.length_a   1.000
_cell.length_b   1.000
_cell.length_c   1.000
_cell.angle_alpha   90.00
_cell.angle_beta   90.00
_cell.angle_gamma   90.00
#
_symmetry.space_group_name_H-M   'P 1'
#
loop_
_entity.id
_entity.type
_entity.pdbx_description
1 polymer ?
#
loop_
_entity_poly.entity_id
_entity_poly.type
_entity_poly.pdbx_seq_one_letter_code
_entity_poly.pdbx_strand_id
1 'polypeptide(L)'
;MTGCSHGGSQPEQSREAVPDMKQPEETAGTSYDELRNMKIEVTADTQAYQKAGDDYSSIGVFKTGALLDIDEEPAGEYLHVRGTDYYLSGADAKDSQRWFRNETNLMPYAMNLTTADHYTIETFKGQVYAEMNQAATMPVYVLPGEDDPRYGILFQNGIYYIKADAVVRTENTGESVPAVCQNLPVLMYHFFYSEAAGESRKDGNYVEVEELRSHLQYMQDNGYHTLTMPEVLYYMQNRAQIPARSVAITIDDGDPTVYQYAFPVFRDYGMHATLFLITGWESPELDWSFWEMREEGLELQSHGFLTHQGGCAGMGHGGRLLCMDHAEGVEDTIRSLDYCDGGFVYCYPFGDYNDNAVSILRDAGVKLAFTTEAGRIHPGMNMLTLPRVRVHGGNSLAQFAAGIEN
;
A
#
# COMPACT_ATOMS: atom_id res chain seq x y z
N MET A 1 20.59 44.14 -51.75
CA MET A 1 20.03 43.24 -52.77
C MET A 1 19.93 41.87 -52.14
N THR A 2 18.69 41.37 -52.03
CA THR A 2 18.21 39.98 -51.90
C THR A 2 18.78 39.21 -50.69
N GLY A 3 18.14 38.96 -49.57
CA GLY A 3 16.75 38.51 -49.31
C GLY A 3 16.61 37.01 -49.54
N CYS A 4 16.70 36.20 -48.49
CA CYS A 4 16.08 34.87 -48.44
C CYS A 4 15.69 34.53 -46.99
N SER A 5 14.41 34.73 -46.73
CA SER A 5 13.68 34.18 -45.60
C SER A 5 13.38 32.70 -45.88
N HIS A 6 13.73 31.83 -44.96
CA HIS A 6 13.17 30.46 -44.90
C HIS A 6 12.33 30.37 -43.64
N GLY A 7 11.02 30.53 -43.84
CA GLY A 7 10.04 30.09 -42.88
C GLY A 7 9.85 28.58 -43.03
N GLY A 8 10.20 27.85 -41.99
CA GLY A 8 9.84 26.44 -41.81
C GLY A 8 8.65 26.37 -40.86
N SER A 9 7.44 26.18 -41.41
CA SER A 9 6.25 25.83 -40.67
C SER A 9 6.39 24.39 -40.17
N GLN A 10 6.36 24.20 -38.88
CA GLN A 10 6.14 22.89 -38.28
C GLN A 10 4.70 22.46 -38.51
N PRO A 11 4.44 21.18 -38.83
CA PRO A 11 3.08 20.69 -38.94
C PRO A 11 2.44 20.64 -37.52
N GLU A 12 1.26 21.25 -37.40
CA GLU A 12 0.33 21.02 -36.32
C GLU A 12 0.01 19.51 -36.25
N GLN A 13 0.49 18.86 -35.20
CA GLN A 13 -0.02 17.55 -34.86
C GLN A 13 -1.43 17.73 -34.29
N SER A 14 -2.40 17.27 -35.06
CA SER A 14 -3.79 17.10 -34.64
C SER A 14 -3.80 16.24 -33.36
N ARG A 15 -4.21 16.84 -32.25
CA ARG A 15 -4.60 16.10 -31.04
C ARG A 15 -5.78 15.21 -31.42
N GLU A 16 -5.56 13.92 -31.54
CA GLU A 16 -6.65 12.96 -31.53
C GLU A 16 -7.37 13.09 -30.20
N ALA A 17 -8.69 13.19 -30.26
CA ALA A 17 -9.56 13.27 -29.11
C ALA A 17 -9.39 11.97 -28.30
N VAL A 18 -9.09 12.12 -27.02
CA VAL A 18 -9.15 11.05 -26.02
C VAL A 18 -10.54 10.40 -26.15
N PRO A 19 -10.66 9.08 -26.30
CA PRO A 19 -11.97 8.44 -26.35
C PRO A 19 -12.72 8.78 -25.06
N ASP A 20 -13.92 9.30 -25.23
CA ASP A 20 -14.88 9.54 -24.14
C ASP A 20 -15.01 8.24 -23.33
N MET A 21 -14.49 8.25 -22.10
CA MET A 21 -14.71 7.13 -21.18
C MET A 21 -16.22 7.05 -20.97
N LYS A 22 -16.84 6.02 -21.51
CA LYS A 22 -18.22 5.67 -21.15
C LYS A 22 -18.27 5.56 -19.64
N GLN A 23 -19.00 6.47 -19.01
CA GLN A 23 -19.44 6.26 -17.63
C GLN A 23 -20.09 4.89 -17.56
N PRO A 24 -19.81 4.08 -16.52
CA PRO A 24 -20.52 2.83 -16.34
C PRO A 24 -22.03 3.15 -16.34
N GLU A 25 -22.79 2.42 -17.13
CA GLU A 25 -24.25 2.49 -17.11
C GLU A 25 -24.70 2.26 -15.66
N GLU A 26 -25.56 3.12 -15.13
CA GLU A 26 -26.25 2.90 -13.86
C GLU A 26 -26.95 1.53 -13.96
N THR A 27 -26.34 0.52 -13.34
CA THR A 27 -26.97 -0.80 -13.23
C THR A 27 -28.13 -0.71 -12.25
N ALA A 28 -29.29 -1.14 -12.67
CA ALA A 28 -30.44 -1.39 -11.82
C ALA A 28 -29.97 -2.18 -10.58
N GLY A 29 -30.41 -1.77 -9.38
CA GLY A 29 -29.92 -2.30 -8.10
C GLY A 29 -29.78 -3.81 -8.09
N THR A 30 -28.60 -4.28 -7.77
CA THR A 30 -28.24 -5.69 -7.65
C THR A 30 -29.07 -6.30 -6.50
N SER A 31 -29.62 -7.48 -6.67
CA SER A 31 -30.39 -8.12 -5.61
C SER A 31 -29.49 -8.53 -4.43
N TYR A 32 -30.02 -8.59 -3.21
CA TYR A 32 -29.26 -9.02 -2.02
C TYR A 32 -28.54 -10.35 -2.21
N ASP A 33 -29.17 -11.30 -2.88
CA ASP A 33 -28.59 -12.63 -3.11
C ASP A 33 -27.39 -12.56 -4.08
N GLU A 34 -27.36 -11.58 -4.98
CA GLU A 34 -26.24 -11.35 -5.90
C GLU A 34 -25.05 -10.68 -5.23
N LEU A 35 -25.26 -9.96 -4.12
CA LEU A 35 -24.19 -9.30 -3.36
C LEU A 35 -23.52 -10.19 -2.31
N ARG A 36 -24.07 -11.39 -2.06
CA ARG A 36 -23.48 -12.33 -1.10
C ARG A 36 -22.18 -12.91 -1.62
N ASN A 37 -21.22 -13.10 -0.72
CA ASN A 37 -19.88 -13.57 -1.02
C ASN A 37 -19.11 -12.67 -2.01
N MET A 38 -19.41 -11.38 -1.99
CA MET A 38 -18.79 -10.37 -2.87
C MET A 38 -18.12 -9.27 -2.05
N LYS A 39 -17.18 -8.61 -2.67
CA LYS A 39 -16.68 -7.31 -2.20
C LYS A 39 -17.53 -6.22 -2.83
N ILE A 40 -18.09 -5.37 -2.00
CA ILE A 40 -18.99 -4.31 -2.43
C ILE A 40 -18.44 -2.94 -2.08
N GLU A 41 -18.81 -1.94 -2.86
CA GLU A 41 -18.63 -0.52 -2.53
C GLU A 41 -19.99 0.08 -2.20
N VAL A 42 -20.09 0.72 -1.05
CA VAL A 42 -21.30 1.44 -0.62
C VAL A 42 -21.47 2.70 -1.47
N THR A 43 -22.59 2.82 -2.17
CA THR A 43 -22.86 3.94 -3.10
C THR A 43 -23.63 5.10 -2.46
N ALA A 44 -24.27 4.86 -1.30
CA ALA A 44 -24.87 5.88 -0.45
C ALA A 44 -24.71 5.47 1.03
N ASP A 45 -24.75 6.41 1.95
CA ASP A 45 -24.67 6.16 3.39
C ASP A 45 -25.71 5.13 3.81
N THR A 46 -25.25 3.98 4.33
CA THR A 46 -26.07 2.79 4.59
C THR A 46 -26.05 2.42 6.07
N GLN A 47 -27.21 2.09 6.63
CA GLN A 47 -27.34 1.73 8.03
C GLN A 47 -26.57 0.45 8.37
N ALA A 48 -25.78 0.53 9.45
CA ALA A 48 -25.12 -0.61 10.08
C ALA A 48 -25.98 -1.16 11.20
N TYR A 49 -26.08 -2.48 11.29
CA TYR A 49 -26.87 -3.20 12.29
C TYR A 49 -26.01 -4.21 13.03
N GLN A 50 -26.42 -4.54 14.25
CA GLN A 50 -25.94 -5.67 15.00
C GLN A 50 -27.11 -6.61 15.31
N LYS A 51 -26.90 -7.92 15.20
CA LYS A 51 -27.89 -8.95 15.47
C LYS A 51 -27.93 -9.27 16.97
N ALA A 52 -29.13 -9.26 17.55
CA ALA A 52 -29.38 -9.64 18.95
C ALA A 52 -30.54 -10.65 18.99
N GLY A 53 -30.23 -11.94 19.01
CA GLY A 53 -31.21 -13.01 18.82
C GLY A 53 -31.74 -13.01 17.39
N ASP A 54 -33.05 -12.85 17.21
CA ASP A 54 -33.68 -12.72 15.89
C ASP A 54 -33.88 -11.28 15.44
N ASP A 55 -33.56 -10.30 16.29
CA ASP A 55 -33.75 -8.89 16.03
C ASP A 55 -32.43 -8.22 15.55
N TYR A 56 -32.56 -7.14 14.77
CA TYR A 56 -31.46 -6.29 14.31
C TYR A 56 -31.62 -4.88 14.88
N SER A 57 -30.61 -4.41 15.59
CA SER A 57 -30.56 -3.04 16.12
C SER A 57 -29.57 -2.18 15.33
N SER A 58 -29.99 -0.96 14.97
CA SER A 58 -29.09 -0.01 14.31
C SER A 58 -28.00 0.43 15.28
N ILE A 59 -26.73 0.32 14.84
CA ILE A 59 -25.53 0.68 15.61
C ILE A 59 -24.70 1.75 14.94
N GLY A 60 -25.09 2.22 13.74
CA GLY A 60 -24.31 3.24 13.02
C GLY A 60 -24.66 3.30 11.54
N VAL A 61 -23.73 3.89 10.78
CA VAL A 61 -23.84 4.11 9.33
C VAL A 61 -22.49 3.84 8.68
N PHE A 62 -22.45 2.97 7.65
CA PHE A 62 -21.32 2.89 6.71
C PHE A 62 -21.42 4.05 5.71
N LYS A 63 -20.30 4.71 5.46
CA LYS A 63 -20.26 5.90 4.59
C LYS A 63 -20.13 5.51 3.12
N THR A 64 -20.59 6.37 2.24
CA THR A 64 -20.40 6.27 0.79
C THR A 64 -18.92 6.04 0.45
N GLY A 65 -18.64 5.08 -0.40
CA GLY A 65 -17.28 4.66 -0.75
C GLY A 65 -16.64 3.63 0.19
N ALA A 66 -17.35 3.22 1.27
CA ALA A 66 -16.87 2.13 2.12
C ALA A 66 -16.83 0.82 1.33
N LEU A 67 -15.69 0.13 1.38
CA LEU A 67 -15.49 -1.17 0.74
C LEU A 67 -15.76 -2.28 1.77
N LEU A 68 -16.78 -3.09 1.55
CA LEU A 68 -17.22 -4.14 2.46
C LEU A 68 -17.04 -5.52 1.82
N ASP A 69 -16.51 -6.45 2.58
CA ASP A 69 -16.46 -7.87 2.21
C ASP A 69 -17.69 -8.56 2.82
N ILE A 70 -18.55 -9.10 1.98
CA ILE A 70 -19.81 -9.74 2.37
C ILE A 70 -19.63 -11.26 2.30
N ASP A 71 -20.06 -11.97 3.32
CA ASP A 71 -20.01 -13.43 3.30
C ASP A 71 -21.36 -14.06 2.83
N GLU A 72 -21.39 -15.40 2.82
CA GLU A 72 -22.56 -16.17 2.39
C GLU A 72 -23.62 -16.33 3.50
N GLU A 73 -23.39 -15.81 4.71
CA GLU A 73 -24.30 -16.02 5.82
C GLU A 73 -25.71 -15.49 5.48
N PRO A 74 -26.73 -16.37 5.44
CA PRO A 74 -28.08 -15.94 5.11
C PRO A 74 -28.68 -15.16 6.28
N ALA A 75 -28.87 -13.86 6.08
CA ALA A 75 -29.41 -12.94 7.08
C ALA A 75 -30.75 -12.30 6.64
N GLY A 76 -31.49 -12.94 5.76
CA GLY A 76 -32.75 -12.42 5.22
C GLY A 76 -32.53 -11.18 4.35
N GLU A 77 -33.10 -10.04 4.77
CA GLU A 77 -32.94 -8.74 4.10
C GLU A 77 -31.65 -8.00 4.50
N TYR A 78 -30.73 -8.68 5.20
CA TYR A 78 -29.45 -8.11 5.63
C TYR A 78 -28.29 -8.82 4.95
N LEU A 79 -27.20 -8.09 4.78
CA LEU A 79 -25.90 -8.61 4.32
C LEU A 79 -24.94 -8.62 5.51
N HIS A 80 -24.31 -9.76 5.80
CA HIS A 80 -23.34 -9.88 6.88
C HIS A 80 -21.96 -9.41 6.42
N VAL A 81 -21.35 -8.50 7.17
CA VAL A 81 -20.00 -7.98 6.90
C VAL A 81 -18.99 -8.97 7.48
N ARG A 82 -18.26 -9.65 6.60
CA ARG A 82 -17.30 -10.71 6.92
C ARG A 82 -16.34 -10.30 8.04
N GLY A 83 -16.15 -11.20 9.01
CA GLY A 83 -15.22 -11.01 10.11
C GLY A 83 -15.65 -9.95 11.14
N THR A 84 -16.93 -9.59 11.16
CA THR A 84 -17.53 -8.67 12.15
C THR A 84 -18.86 -9.20 12.64
N ASP A 85 -19.45 -8.56 13.65
CA ASP A 85 -20.83 -8.80 14.09
C ASP A 85 -21.81 -7.81 13.41
N TYR A 86 -21.42 -7.23 12.28
CA TYR A 86 -22.16 -6.15 11.63
C TYR A 86 -22.90 -6.61 10.39
N TYR A 87 -24.03 -5.98 10.17
CA TYR A 87 -24.91 -6.22 9.03
C TYR A 87 -25.28 -4.89 8.40
N LEU A 88 -25.60 -4.91 7.12
CA LEU A 88 -26.19 -3.75 6.44
C LEU A 88 -27.53 -4.14 5.82
N SER A 89 -28.47 -3.20 5.82
CA SER A 89 -29.72 -3.32 5.09
C SER A 89 -29.76 -2.29 3.99
N GLY A 90 -30.35 -2.64 2.86
CA GLY A 90 -30.50 -1.73 1.74
C GLY A 90 -29.40 -1.90 0.69
N ALA A 91 -29.80 -1.76 -0.54
CA ALA A 91 -29.02 -2.11 -1.71
C ALA A 91 -28.27 -0.93 -2.32
N ASP A 92 -27.93 0.10 -1.55
CA ASP A 92 -27.06 1.18 -2.03
C ASP A 92 -25.60 0.72 -2.05
N ALA A 93 -25.37 -0.38 -2.78
CA ALA A 93 -24.05 -1.00 -2.95
C ALA A 93 -23.91 -1.53 -4.39
N LYS A 94 -22.69 -1.53 -4.88
CA LYS A 94 -22.32 -2.12 -6.18
C LYS A 94 -21.19 -3.13 -5.98
N ASP A 95 -21.09 -4.08 -6.89
CA ASP A 95 -19.93 -4.97 -6.97
C ASP A 95 -18.66 -4.13 -7.07
N SER A 96 -17.70 -4.39 -6.18
CA SER A 96 -16.35 -3.83 -6.25
C SER A 96 -15.43 -4.91 -6.81
N GLN A 97 -15.06 -4.78 -8.08
CA GLN A 97 -14.09 -5.67 -8.70
C GLN A 97 -12.65 -5.41 -8.20
N ARG A 98 -12.48 -4.46 -7.27
CA ARG A 98 -11.18 -4.16 -6.70
C ARG A 98 -10.73 -5.31 -5.83
N TRP A 99 -9.60 -5.92 -6.18
CA TRP A 99 -8.90 -6.78 -5.25
C TRP A 99 -8.19 -5.86 -4.25
N PHE A 100 -8.54 -5.94 -2.98
CA PHE A 100 -7.79 -5.27 -1.91
C PHE A 100 -7.45 -6.30 -0.85
N ARG A 101 -6.23 -6.21 -0.37
CA ARG A 101 -5.80 -6.99 0.76
C ARG A 101 -6.46 -6.39 2.00
N ASN A 102 -7.42 -7.08 2.57
CA ASN A 102 -8.03 -6.70 3.84
C ASN A 102 -7.28 -7.26 5.04
N GLU A 103 -6.46 -8.29 4.84
CA GLU A 103 -5.79 -8.96 5.94
C GLU A 103 -4.56 -8.20 6.38
N THR A 104 -4.54 -7.77 7.65
CA THR A 104 -3.35 -7.23 8.27
C THR A 104 -2.45 -8.34 8.80
N ASN A 105 -1.14 -8.09 8.77
CA ASN A 105 -0.15 -8.92 9.46
C ASN A 105 0.31 -8.31 10.80
N LEU A 106 -0.31 -7.22 11.24
CA LEU A 106 -0.06 -6.70 12.58
C LEU A 106 -0.61 -7.65 13.65
N MET A 107 0.06 -7.67 14.78
CA MET A 107 -0.36 -8.43 15.94
C MET A 107 -1.06 -7.51 16.95
N PRO A 108 -2.10 -8.00 17.65
CA PRO A 108 -2.73 -7.22 18.71
C PRO A 108 -1.77 -7.03 19.86
N TYR A 109 -1.86 -5.91 20.53
CA TYR A 109 -1.33 -5.74 21.86
C TYR A 109 -2.17 -6.54 22.88
N ALA A 110 -1.56 -6.92 24.00
CA ALA A 110 -2.30 -7.48 25.13
C ALA A 110 -3.15 -6.38 25.81
N MET A 111 -3.96 -5.67 25.00
CA MET A 111 -4.74 -4.50 25.39
C MET A 111 -6.03 -4.41 24.60
N ASN A 112 -7.12 -4.09 25.28
CA ASN A 112 -8.37 -3.67 24.66
C ASN A 112 -8.61 -2.18 24.90
N LEU A 113 -9.28 -1.52 23.94
CA LEU A 113 -9.89 -0.21 24.13
C LEU A 113 -11.41 -0.35 24.23
N THR A 114 -12.05 0.61 24.91
CA THR A 114 -13.51 0.79 24.90
C THR A 114 -13.82 2.19 24.42
N THR A 115 -14.72 2.31 23.44
CA THR A 115 -15.12 3.60 22.85
C THR A 115 -16.25 4.28 23.65
N ALA A 116 -16.45 5.57 23.41
CA ALA A 116 -17.71 6.25 23.71
C ALA A 116 -18.86 5.66 22.86
N ASP A 117 -20.11 6.03 23.18
CA ASP A 117 -21.28 5.61 22.38
C ASP A 117 -21.22 6.15 20.95
N HIS A 118 -20.66 7.33 20.74
CA HIS A 118 -20.49 7.91 19.41
C HIS A 118 -19.01 7.97 19.05
N TYR A 119 -18.63 7.32 17.95
CA TYR A 119 -17.28 7.35 17.41
C TYR A 119 -17.27 7.10 15.90
N THR A 120 -16.15 7.44 15.26
CA THR A 120 -15.91 7.15 13.85
C THR A 120 -14.88 6.04 13.68
N ILE A 121 -15.07 5.21 12.68
CA ILE A 121 -14.06 4.30 12.14
C ILE A 121 -13.49 4.98 10.89
N GLU A 122 -12.18 5.14 10.83
CA GLU A 122 -11.48 5.86 9.76
C GLU A 122 -10.52 4.94 9.01
N THR A 123 -10.26 5.24 7.74
CA THR A 123 -9.19 4.63 6.95
C THR A 123 -7.82 5.15 7.39
N PHE A 124 -6.72 4.55 6.90
CA PHE A 124 -5.36 5.06 7.11
C PHE A 124 -5.24 6.56 6.72
N LYS A 125 -5.86 6.97 5.63
CA LYS A 125 -5.85 8.37 5.13
C LYS A 125 -6.79 9.31 5.90
N GLY A 126 -7.49 8.83 6.93
CA GLY A 126 -8.39 9.64 7.75
C GLY A 126 -9.77 9.86 7.14
N GLN A 127 -10.13 9.16 6.08
CA GLN A 127 -11.50 9.18 5.56
C GLN A 127 -12.42 8.44 6.55
N VAL A 128 -13.56 9.02 6.87
CA VAL A 128 -14.58 8.36 7.69
C VAL A 128 -15.18 7.21 6.89
N TYR A 129 -15.01 6.02 7.43
CA TYR A 129 -15.49 4.76 6.86
C TYR A 129 -16.87 4.39 7.43
N ALA A 130 -17.04 4.57 8.75
CA ALA A 130 -18.30 4.37 9.44
C ALA A 130 -18.46 5.35 10.61
N GLU A 131 -19.70 5.70 10.91
CA GLU A 131 -20.11 6.44 12.11
C GLU A 131 -20.91 5.48 12.99
N MET A 132 -20.44 5.27 14.22
CA MET A 132 -21.02 4.32 15.15
C MET A 132 -21.73 5.06 16.29
N ASN A 133 -22.84 4.52 16.77
CA ASN A 133 -23.67 5.13 17.82
C ASN A 133 -23.86 4.22 19.04
N GLN A 134 -23.02 3.19 19.18
CA GLN A 134 -22.99 2.27 20.30
C GLN A 134 -21.56 1.98 20.70
N ALA A 135 -21.24 2.09 21.99
CA ALA A 135 -19.91 1.76 22.53
C ALA A 135 -19.50 0.34 22.21
N ALA A 136 -18.23 0.15 21.87
CA ALA A 136 -17.64 -1.16 21.58
C ALA A 136 -16.32 -1.36 22.34
N THR A 137 -15.99 -2.61 22.63
CA THR A 137 -14.68 -3.00 23.20
C THR A 137 -13.97 -3.89 22.19
N MET A 138 -12.73 -3.53 21.83
CA MET A 138 -11.99 -4.21 20.79
C MET A 138 -10.48 -4.22 21.06
N PRO A 139 -9.74 -5.22 20.51
CA PRO A 139 -8.28 -5.29 20.64
C PRO A 139 -7.59 -4.12 19.93
N VAL A 140 -6.47 -3.68 20.50
CA VAL A 140 -5.62 -2.63 19.95
C VAL A 140 -4.51 -3.27 19.11
N TYR A 141 -4.35 -2.79 17.88
CA TYR A 141 -3.29 -3.20 16.95
C TYR A 141 -2.26 -2.10 16.71
N VAL A 142 -2.68 -0.83 16.76
CA VAL A 142 -1.78 0.32 16.63
C VAL A 142 -2.00 1.29 17.79
N LEU A 143 -0.91 1.69 18.43
CA LEU A 143 -0.95 2.70 19.50
C LEU A 143 -1.02 4.11 18.90
N PRO A 144 -1.64 5.09 19.59
CA PRO A 144 -1.61 6.48 19.15
C PRO A 144 -0.18 7.05 19.23
N GLY A 145 0.12 7.99 18.35
CA GLY A 145 1.38 8.74 18.33
C GLY A 145 1.13 10.23 18.44
N GLU A 146 2.21 11.02 18.55
CA GLU A 146 2.11 12.49 18.67
C GLU A 146 1.48 13.11 17.39
N ASP A 147 1.93 12.66 16.22
CA ASP A 147 1.46 13.17 14.92
C ASP A 147 0.17 12.51 14.43
N ASP A 148 -0.20 11.38 15.00
CA ASP A 148 -1.38 10.61 14.65
C ASP A 148 -2.03 10.03 15.92
N PRO A 149 -2.90 10.78 16.58
CA PRO A 149 -3.52 10.40 17.86
C PRO A 149 -4.68 9.44 17.66
N ARG A 150 -4.49 8.37 16.86
CA ARG A 150 -5.50 7.35 16.59
C ARG A 150 -5.00 5.98 17.06
N TYR A 151 -5.92 5.18 17.58
CA TYR A 151 -5.75 3.76 17.80
C TYR A 151 -6.10 2.99 16.54
N GLY A 152 -5.29 1.99 16.16
CA GLY A 152 -5.63 1.02 15.12
C GLY A 152 -6.35 -0.17 15.72
N ILE A 153 -7.44 -0.55 15.10
CA ILE A 153 -8.28 -1.71 15.45
C ILE A 153 -8.40 -2.64 14.26
N LEU A 154 -8.74 -3.90 14.52
CA LEU A 154 -9.08 -4.84 13.46
C LEU A 154 -10.54 -4.64 13.05
N PHE A 155 -10.77 -4.45 11.75
CA PHE A 155 -12.11 -4.44 11.15
C PHE A 155 -12.03 -5.12 9.78
N GLN A 156 -12.87 -6.12 9.52
CA GLN A 156 -12.83 -6.93 8.29
C GLN A 156 -11.44 -7.45 7.94
N ASN A 157 -10.68 -7.95 8.93
CA ASN A 157 -9.30 -8.41 8.82
C ASN A 157 -8.26 -7.31 8.43
N GLY A 158 -8.69 -6.06 8.24
CA GLY A 158 -7.83 -4.90 7.99
C GLY A 158 -7.69 -3.98 9.19
N ILE A 159 -6.71 -3.07 9.15
CA ILE A 159 -6.53 -2.05 10.18
C ILE A 159 -7.30 -0.79 9.81
N TYR A 160 -8.18 -0.40 10.70
CA TYR A 160 -8.92 0.86 10.69
C TYR A 160 -8.64 1.64 11.98
N TYR A 161 -9.06 2.88 12.04
CA TYR A 161 -8.59 3.80 13.09
C TYR A 161 -9.74 4.45 13.83
N ILE A 162 -9.54 4.64 15.14
CA ILE A 162 -10.44 5.37 16.03
C ILE A 162 -9.63 6.48 16.71
N LYS A 163 -10.16 7.69 16.72
CA LYS A 163 -9.52 8.83 17.40
C LYS A 163 -9.39 8.58 18.90
N ALA A 164 -8.28 8.96 19.47
CA ALA A 164 -8.01 8.72 20.89
C ALA A 164 -9.00 9.41 21.83
N ASP A 165 -9.58 10.54 21.42
CA ASP A 165 -10.59 11.27 22.20
C ASP A 165 -11.96 10.56 22.24
N ALA A 166 -12.21 9.63 21.32
CA ALA A 166 -13.36 8.74 21.34
C ALA A 166 -13.15 7.47 22.20
N VAL A 167 -11.96 7.26 22.74
CA VAL A 167 -11.64 6.11 23.62
C VAL A 167 -11.81 6.51 25.07
N VAL A 168 -12.75 5.88 25.77
CA VAL A 168 -13.05 6.17 27.17
C VAL A 168 -12.22 5.37 28.16
N ARG A 169 -11.71 4.20 27.73
CA ARG A 169 -10.90 3.32 28.56
C ARG A 169 -9.98 2.43 27.73
N THR A 170 -8.80 2.15 28.25
CA THR A 170 -7.94 1.04 27.79
C THR A 170 -7.66 0.09 28.95
N GLU A 171 -7.54 -1.20 28.67
CA GLU A 171 -7.41 -2.24 29.67
C GLU A 171 -6.47 -3.35 29.19
N ASN A 172 -5.48 -3.74 29.99
CA ASN A 172 -4.60 -4.85 29.69
C ASN A 172 -5.35 -6.17 29.83
N THR A 173 -5.24 -7.06 28.84
CA THR A 173 -5.89 -8.38 28.83
C THR A 173 -5.12 -9.40 29.65
N GLY A 174 -3.84 -9.17 29.91
CA GLY A 174 -2.95 -10.13 30.59
C GLY A 174 -2.53 -11.32 29.71
N GLU A 175 -2.85 -11.30 28.44
CA GLU A 175 -2.46 -12.33 27.48
C GLU A 175 -0.95 -12.27 27.16
N SER A 176 -0.36 -13.41 26.84
CA SER A 176 1.03 -13.45 26.38
C SER A 176 1.13 -13.00 24.93
N VAL A 177 2.03 -12.05 24.64
CA VAL A 177 2.31 -11.62 23.29
C VAL A 177 3.22 -12.66 22.61
N PRO A 178 2.90 -13.12 21.39
CA PRO A 178 3.79 -13.98 20.60
C PRO A 178 5.13 -13.30 20.29
N ALA A 179 6.09 -14.07 19.74
CA ALA A 179 7.38 -13.52 19.35
C ALA A 179 7.22 -12.46 18.24
N VAL A 180 7.87 -11.30 18.42
CA VAL A 180 7.85 -10.17 17.50
C VAL A 180 9.14 -10.07 16.71
N CYS A 181 9.06 -9.53 15.48
CA CYS A 181 10.21 -9.23 14.67
C CYS A 181 11.07 -8.13 15.31
N GLN A 182 12.38 -8.38 15.39
CA GLN A 182 13.34 -7.40 15.93
C GLN A 182 14.06 -6.63 14.82
N ASN A 183 14.28 -7.26 13.68
CA ASN A 183 14.99 -6.71 12.55
C ASN A 183 14.27 -7.10 11.25
N LEU A 184 13.53 -6.18 10.68
CA LEU A 184 12.70 -6.42 9.50
C LEU A 184 13.56 -6.36 8.22
N PRO A 185 13.66 -7.45 7.42
CA PRO A 185 14.22 -7.38 6.07
C PRO A 185 13.24 -6.66 5.13
N VAL A 186 13.75 -5.69 4.39
CA VAL A 186 13.05 -5.01 3.29
C VAL A 186 13.71 -5.42 1.99
N LEU A 187 13.05 -6.26 1.21
CA LEU A 187 13.59 -6.80 -0.04
C LEU A 187 13.54 -5.75 -1.15
N MET A 188 14.59 -5.68 -1.96
CA MET A 188 14.71 -4.76 -3.09
C MET A 188 14.85 -5.54 -4.38
N TYR A 189 13.75 -5.63 -5.16
CA TYR A 189 13.70 -6.12 -6.52
C TYR A 189 13.71 -4.96 -7.52
N HIS A 190 13.91 -5.26 -8.83
CA HIS A 190 13.81 -4.27 -9.90
C HIS A 190 13.08 -4.87 -11.12
N PHE A 191 13.71 -5.76 -11.89
CA PHE A 191 13.24 -6.25 -13.17
C PHE A 191 12.98 -7.75 -13.14
N PHE A 192 12.10 -8.18 -14.03
CA PHE A 192 11.78 -9.60 -14.17
C PHE A 192 11.92 -10.02 -15.63
N TYR A 193 12.10 -11.33 -15.87
CA TYR A 193 12.13 -11.90 -17.19
C TYR A 193 11.65 -13.34 -17.16
N SER A 194 11.26 -13.88 -18.31
CA SER A 194 10.80 -15.26 -18.44
C SER A 194 11.66 -16.04 -19.45
N GLU A 195 12.38 -17.06 -18.98
CA GLU A 195 13.08 -17.99 -19.86
C GLU A 195 12.10 -18.76 -20.73
N ALA A 196 10.88 -19.05 -20.24
CA ALA A 196 9.83 -19.69 -21.01
C ALA A 196 9.34 -18.82 -22.18
N ALA A 197 9.46 -17.49 -22.09
CA ALA A 197 9.20 -16.55 -23.19
C ALA A 197 10.41 -16.39 -24.14
N GLY A 198 11.52 -17.07 -23.89
CA GLY A 198 12.75 -16.97 -24.68
C GLY A 198 13.64 -15.79 -24.30
N GLU A 199 13.38 -15.15 -23.16
CA GLU A 199 14.18 -14.04 -22.64
C GLU A 199 15.38 -14.58 -21.83
N SER A 200 16.32 -13.70 -21.52
CA SER A 200 17.50 -14.03 -20.72
C SER A 200 17.87 -12.91 -19.77
N ARG A 201 18.53 -13.26 -18.68
CA ARG A 201 19.02 -12.31 -17.69
C ARG A 201 19.98 -11.32 -18.34
N LYS A 202 19.73 -10.01 -18.10
CA LYS A 202 20.62 -8.93 -18.57
C LYS A 202 21.74 -8.64 -17.55
N ASP A 203 21.38 -8.58 -16.26
CA ASP A 203 22.32 -8.36 -15.15
C ASP A 203 21.71 -8.89 -13.82
N GLY A 204 22.33 -8.59 -12.70
CA GLY A 204 21.90 -9.04 -11.38
C GLY A 204 20.59 -8.42 -10.85
N ASN A 205 20.05 -7.38 -11.52
CA ASN A 205 18.76 -6.80 -11.14
C ASN A 205 17.58 -7.55 -11.77
N TYR A 206 17.84 -8.44 -12.74
CA TYR A 206 16.82 -9.24 -13.42
C TYR A 206 16.62 -10.58 -12.72
N VAL A 207 15.42 -10.80 -12.18
CA VAL A 207 15.01 -12.05 -11.53
C VAL A 207 14.10 -12.84 -12.48
N GLU A 208 14.40 -14.12 -12.68
CA GLU A 208 13.57 -15.00 -13.50
C GLU A 208 12.25 -15.31 -12.78
N VAL A 209 11.15 -15.46 -13.54
CA VAL A 209 9.79 -15.65 -12.97
C VAL A 209 9.71 -16.88 -12.07
N GLU A 210 10.32 -18.01 -12.46
CA GLU A 210 10.32 -19.22 -11.63
C GLU A 210 11.26 -19.09 -10.42
N GLU A 211 12.30 -18.26 -10.52
CA GLU A 211 13.12 -17.87 -9.37
C GLU A 211 12.29 -17.06 -8.38
N LEU A 212 11.47 -16.09 -8.85
CA LEU A 212 10.53 -15.36 -8.01
C LEU A 212 9.52 -16.30 -7.35
N ARG A 213 8.93 -17.26 -8.11
CA ARG A 213 8.01 -18.26 -7.54
C ARG A 213 8.68 -19.06 -6.42
N SER A 214 9.94 -19.43 -6.61
CA SER A 214 10.70 -20.16 -5.59
C SER A 214 10.93 -19.34 -4.32
N HIS A 215 11.16 -18.01 -4.46
CA HIS A 215 11.28 -17.11 -3.33
C HIS A 215 9.96 -17.00 -2.55
N LEU A 216 8.82 -16.81 -3.25
CA LEU A 216 7.51 -16.71 -2.61
C LEU A 216 7.08 -18.03 -1.98
N GLN A 217 7.33 -19.16 -2.65
CA GLN A 217 7.06 -20.49 -2.09
C GLN A 217 7.87 -20.74 -0.81
N TYR A 218 9.17 -20.38 -0.81
CA TYR A 218 9.98 -20.47 0.39
C TYR A 218 9.40 -19.64 1.54
N MET A 219 9.00 -18.41 1.27
CA MET A 219 8.39 -17.54 2.28
C MET A 219 7.07 -18.14 2.80
N GLN A 220 6.22 -18.65 1.93
CA GLN A 220 4.95 -19.29 2.30
C GLN A 220 5.19 -20.55 3.16
N ASP A 221 6.06 -21.46 2.73
CA ASP A 221 6.39 -22.71 3.43
C ASP A 221 6.99 -22.47 4.81
N ASN A 222 7.66 -21.34 5.00
CA ASN A 222 8.28 -20.95 6.25
C ASN A 222 7.46 -19.96 7.09
N GLY A 223 6.22 -19.66 6.69
CA GLY A 223 5.28 -18.83 7.43
C GLY A 223 5.72 -17.36 7.55
N TYR A 224 6.29 -16.80 6.47
CA TYR A 224 6.59 -15.38 6.41
C TYR A 224 5.33 -14.55 6.12
N HIS A 225 5.26 -13.38 6.73
CA HIS A 225 4.20 -12.40 6.57
C HIS A 225 4.71 -11.18 5.80
N THR A 226 4.10 -10.86 4.67
CA THR A 226 4.47 -9.68 3.88
C THR A 226 3.76 -8.44 4.41
N LEU A 227 4.49 -7.34 4.62
CA LEU A 227 3.98 -6.11 5.21
C LEU A 227 3.69 -5.03 4.15
N THR A 228 2.64 -4.23 4.40
CA THR A 228 2.37 -2.97 3.71
C THR A 228 3.24 -1.84 4.28
N MET A 229 3.43 -0.74 3.55
CA MET A 229 4.19 0.41 4.06
C MET A 229 3.56 1.10 5.27
N PRO A 230 2.21 1.20 5.41
CA PRO A 230 1.62 1.61 6.69
C PRO A 230 2.01 0.72 7.87
N GLU A 231 2.03 -0.61 7.71
CA GLU A 231 2.45 -1.55 8.75
C GLU A 231 3.93 -1.36 9.11
N VAL A 232 4.80 -1.17 8.08
CA VAL A 232 6.22 -0.85 8.27
C VAL A 232 6.38 0.48 9.03
N LEU A 233 5.62 1.51 8.67
CA LEU A 233 5.67 2.81 9.34
C LEU A 233 5.34 2.69 10.83
N TYR A 234 4.26 2.01 11.17
CA TYR A 234 3.87 1.84 12.58
C TYR A 234 4.84 0.97 13.37
N TYR A 235 5.41 -0.07 12.75
CA TYR A 235 6.49 -0.84 13.36
C TYR A 235 7.69 0.05 13.67
N MET A 236 8.17 0.83 12.70
CA MET A 236 9.32 1.73 12.87
C MET A 236 9.08 2.83 13.93
N GLN A 237 7.82 3.24 14.11
CA GLN A 237 7.41 4.19 15.15
C GLN A 237 7.21 3.55 16.54
N ASN A 238 7.44 2.26 16.73
CA ASN A 238 7.06 1.49 17.94
C ASN A 238 5.56 1.56 18.27
N ARG A 239 4.71 1.74 17.28
CA ARG A 239 3.26 1.83 17.43
C ARG A 239 2.52 0.54 17.09
N ALA A 240 3.18 -0.42 16.44
CA ALA A 240 2.61 -1.72 16.10
C ALA A 240 3.60 -2.86 16.33
N GLN A 241 3.06 -4.04 16.58
CA GLN A 241 3.82 -5.29 16.70
C GLN A 241 3.62 -6.10 15.41
N ILE A 242 4.70 -6.69 14.91
CA ILE A 242 4.71 -7.53 13.72
C ILE A 242 5.23 -8.93 14.07
N PRO A 243 4.74 -10.01 13.40
CA PRO A 243 5.22 -11.38 13.63
C PRO A 243 6.73 -11.51 13.47
N ALA A 244 7.33 -12.45 14.16
CA ALA A 244 8.79 -12.70 14.12
C ALA A 244 9.30 -12.94 12.67
N ARG A 245 8.50 -13.61 11.85
CA ARG A 245 8.79 -13.88 10.43
C ARG A 245 8.04 -12.89 9.53
N SER A 246 8.39 -11.60 9.62
CA SER A 246 7.88 -10.54 8.75
C SER A 246 8.92 -10.13 7.72
N VAL A 247 8.46 -9.70 6.55
CA VAL A 247 9.25 -9.17 5.45
C VAL A 247 8.47 -8.07 4.72
N ALA A 248 9.12 -7.02 4.28
CA ALA A 248 8.54 -6.09 3.32
C ALA A 248 9.15 -6.35 1.93
N ILE A 249 8.32 -6.43 0.89
CA ILE A 249 8.79 -6.64 -0.48
C ILE A 249 8.65 -5.32 -1.22
N THR A 250 9.75 -4.82 -1.79
CA THR A 250 9.77 -3.61 -2.61
C THR A 250 10.32 -3.91 -4.00
N ILE A 251 9.79 -3.18 -4.99
CA ILE A 251 10.19 -3.26 -6.39
C ILE A 251 10.46 -1.83 -6.85
N ASP A 252 11.62 -1.55 -7.41
CA ASP A 252 12.00 -0.21 -7.83
C ASP A 252 11.70 0.01 -9.33
N ASP A 253 11.71 1.26 -9.76
CA ASP A 253 11.64 1.82 -11.12
C ASP A 253 10.24 1.81 -11.76
N GLY A 254 9.46 0.77 -11.64
CA GLY A 254 8.16 0.66 -12.32
C GLY A 254 8.29 0.17 -13.79
N ASP A 255 9.18 -0.79 -14.04
CA ASP A 255 9.34 -1.40 -15.36
C ASP A 255 8.11 -2.25 -15.74
N PRO A 256 7.69 -2.29 -17.03
CA PRO A 256 6.56 -3.11 -17.49
C PRO A 256 6.64 -4.59 -17.14
N THR A 257 7.84 -5.13 -16.90
CA THR A 257 8.03 -6.52 -16.48
C THR A 257 7.41 -6.83 -15.11
N VAL A 258 7.18 -5.80 -14.29
CA VAL A 258 6.43 -5.93 -13.02
C VAL A 258 4.99 -6.35 -13.29
N TYR A 259 4.33 -5.66 -14.23
CA TYR A 259 2.98 -6.01 -14.65
C TYR A 259 2.92 -7.36 -15.35
N GLN A 260 3.83 -7.56 -16.28
CA GLN A 260 3.83 -8.74 -17.15
C GLN A 260 4.12 -10.04 -16.40
N TYR A 261 5.04 -10.01 -15.43
CA TYR A 261 5.59 -11.21 -14.82
C TYR A 261 5.44 -11.28 -13.29
N ALA A 262 5.75 -10.20 -12.57
CA ALA A 262 5.87 -10.27 -11.13
C ALA A 262 4.52 -10.18 -10.41
N PHE A 263 3.69 -9.20 -10.75
CA PHE A 263 2.43 -8.97 -10.05
C PHE A 263 1.47 -10.17 -10.10
N PRO A 264 1.27 -10.87 -11.24
CA PRO A 264 0.49 -12.10 -11.25
C PRO A 264 1.00 -13.15 -10.26
N VAL A 265 2.32 -13.26 -10.09
CA VAL A 265 2.91 -14.20 -9.14
C VAL A 265 2.64 -13.79 -7.69
N PHE A 266 2.81 -12.51 -7.35
CA PHE A 266 2.47 -12.02 -6.01
C PHE A 266 1.00 -12.26 -5.67
N ARG A 267 0.10 -12.05 -6.62
CA ARG A 267 -1.33 -12.31 -6.47
C ARG A 267 -1.63 -13.80 -6.26
N ASP A 268 -0.99 -14.69 -7.03
CA ASP A 268 -1.16 -16.14 -6.90
C ASP A 268 -0.79 -16.64 -5.49
N TYR A 269 0.21 -16.03 -4.85
CA TYR A 269 0.65 -16.36 -3.48
C TYR A 269 -0.06 -15.56 -2.39
N GLY A 270 -0.92 -14.61 -2.75
CA GLY A 270 -1.56 -13.69 -1.79
C GLY A 270 -0.56 -12.83 -1.02
N MET A 271 0.61 -12.57 -1.59
CA MET A 271 1.67 -11.79 -0.96
C MET A 271 1.63 -10.33 -1.41
N HIS A 272 1.84 -9.43 -0.46
CA HIS A 272 1.90 -8.00 -0.71
C HIS A 272 3.27 -7.58 -1.24
N ALA A 273 3.27 -6.62 -2.17
CA ALA A 273 4.46 -5.92 -2.64
C ALA A 273 4.19 -4.43 -2.82
N THR A 274 5.22 -3.61 -2.60
CA THR A 274 5.20 -2.17 -2.82
C THR A 274 6.05 -1.83 -4.03
N LEU A 275 5.50 -1.11 -5.01
CA LEU A 275 6.21 -0.59 -6.16
C LEU A 275 6.63 0.85 -5.92
N PHE A 276 7.92 1.13 -6.00
CA PHE A 276 8.48 2.48 -6.06
C PHE A 276 8.51 2.95 -7.51
N LEU A 277 7.58 3.81 -7.88
CA LEU A 277 7.34 4.24 -9.24
C LEU A 277 8.10 5.52 -9.57
N ILE A 278 8.81 5.55 -10.71
CA ILE A 278 9.35 6.77 -11.33
C ILE A 278 8.19 7.47 -12.03
N THR A 279 7.55 8.40 -11.34
CA THR A 279 6.27 8.97 -11.79
C THR A 279 6.41 9.98 -12.93
N GLY A 280 7.63 10.39 -13.27
CA GLY A 280 7.92 11.28 -14.41
C GLY A 280 8.19 10.55 -15.73
N TRP A 281 8.19 9.25 -15.77
CA TRP A 281 8.26 8.48 -17.01
C TRP A 281 6.90 8.48 -17.67
N GLU A 282 6.69 9.41 -18.61
CA GLU A 282 5.46 9.49 -19.36
C GLU A 282 5.38 8.33 -20.37
N SER A 283 4.73 7.26 -20.02
CA SER A 283 4.22 6.25 -20.94
C SER A 283 2.74 6.01 -20.62
N PRO A 284 1.82 6.36 -21.51
CA PRO A 284 0.39 6.10 -21.32
C PRO A 284 0.09 4.62 -21.08
N GLU A 285 0.89 3.72 -21.66
CA GLU A 285 0.77 2.26 -21.48
C GLU A 285 1.19 1.80 -20.08
N LEU A 286 2.24 2.43 -19.50
CA LEU A 286 2.67 2.17 -18.14
C LEU A 286 1.62 2.65 -17.12
N ASP A 287 1.06 3.84 -17.33
CA ASP A 287 0.08 4.43 -16.43
C ASP A 287 -1.13 3.50 -16.22
N TRP A 288 -1.69 2.94 -17.28
CA TRP A 288 -2.84 2.05 -17.19
C TRP A 288 -2.54 0.77 -16.42
N SER A 289 -1.46 0.08 -16.75
CA SER A 289 -1.09 -1.19 -16.12
C SER A 289 -0.86 -1.03 -14.61
N PHE A 290 -0.22 0.05 -14.17
CA PHE A 290 0.01 0.28 -12.74
C PHE A 290 -1.25 0.71 -12.00
N TRP A 291 -2.16 1.46 -12.64
CA TRP A 291 -3.45 1.79 -12.08
C TRP A 291 -4.32 0.54 -11.91
N GLU A 292 -4.35 -0.36 -12.90
CA GLU A 292 -5.04 -1.64 -12.79
C GLU A 292 -4.48 -2.48 -11.63
N MET A 293 -3.17 -2.63 -11.53
CA MET A 293 -2.53 -3.35 -10.43
C MET A 293 -2.81 -2.71 -9.07
N ARG A 294 -2.90 -1.39 -9.00
CA ARG A 294 -3.26 -0.67 -7.79
C ARG A 294 -4.70 -0.98 -7.37
N GLU A 295 -5.63 -0.97 -8.31
CA GLU A 295 -7.02 -1.37 -8.06
C GLU A 295 -7.10 -2.84 -7.61
N GLU A 296 -6.14 -3.66 -8.01
CA GLU A 296 -5.99 -5.05 -7.57
C GLU A 296 -5.13 -5.22 -6.31
N GLY A 297 -4.68 -4.13 -5.66
CA GLY A 297 -3.99 -4.15 -4.35
C GLY A 297 -2.48 -4.02 -4.37
N LEU A 298 -1.84 -3.67 -5.51
CA LEU A 298 -0.43 -3.27 -5.51
C LEU A 298 -0.30 -1.91 -4.81
N GLU A 299 0.61 -1.81 -3.84
CA GLU A 299 0.91 -0.55 -3.19
C GLU A 299 1.88 0.27 -4.05
N LEU A 300 1.50 1.51 -4.42
CA LEU A 300 2.36 2.45 -5.14
C LEU A 300 2.96 3.47 -4.18
N GLN A 301 4.28 3.67 -4.26
CA GLN A 301 5.04 4.67 -3.52
C GLN A 301 6.05 5.35 -4.46
N SER A 302 6.67 6.44 -4.01
CA SER A 302 7.48 7.31 -4.87
C SER A 302 8.91 6.81 -5.09
N HIS A 303 9.37 6.83 -6.36
CA HIS A 303 10.79 6.78 -6.75
C HIS A 303 11.24 8.09 -7.43
N GLY A 304 10.55 9.19 -7.10
CA GLY A 304 10.75 10.53 -7.66
C GLY A 304 9.99 10.80 -8.94
N PHE A 305 9.82 12.07 -9.27
CA PHE A 305 9.18 12.49 -10.52
C PHE A 305 10.24 12.70 -11.61
N LEU A 306 11.16 13.67 -11.44
CA LEU A 306 12.28 13.95 -12.38
C LEU A 306 13.65 13.70 -11.75
N THR A 307 13.72 13.08 -10.60
CA THR A 307 14.96 12.85 -9.85
C THR A 307 15.71 11.60 -10.27
N HIS A 308 15.03 10.65 -10.95
CA HIS A 308 15.68 9.42 -11.44
C HIS A 308 16.43 9.66 -12.75
N GLN A 309 17.37 10.60 -12.70
CA GLN A 309 18.28 10.94 -13.80
C GLN A 309 19.58 11.52 -13.25
N GLY A 310 20.64 11.47 -14.08
CA GLY A 310 21.91 12.12 -13.75
C GLY A 310 21.80 13.64 -13.72
N GLY A 311 22.72 14.31 -13.07
CA GLY A 311 22.77 15.77 -12.99
C GLY A 311 23.78 16.31 -12.00
N CYS A 312 24.25 15.53 -11.04
CA CYS A 312 25.15 15.94 -9.96
C CYS A 312 26.50 15.25 -10.08
N ALA A 313 27.26 15.58 -11.11
CA ALA A 313 28.58 14.98 -11.36
C ALA A 313 29.50 15.06 -10.15
N GLY A 314 30.12 13.93 -9.79
CA GLY A 314 31.07 13.82 -8.67
C GLY A 314 30.41 13.66 -7.29
N MET A 315 29.10 13.49 -7.22
CA MET A 315 28.36 13.16 -6.00
C MET A 315 27.66 11.81 -6.17
N GLY A 316 27.95 10.83 -5.31
CA GLY A 316 27.37 9.48 -5.38
C GLY A 316 27.44 8.87 -6.79
N HIS A 317 26.34 8.32 -7.28
CA HIS A 317 26.17 7.89 -8.68
C HIS A 317 25.78 9.05 -9.61
N GLY A 318 25.71 10.28 -9.10
CA GLY A 318 25.38 11.48 -9.85
C GLY A 318 23.89 11.78 -9.95
N GLY A 319 23.07 11.18 -9.10
CA GLY A 319 21.61 11.37 -9.07
C GLY A 319 21.20 12.83 -8.87
N ARG A 320 20.24 13.33 -9.65
CA ARG A 320 19.82 14.73 -9.68
C ARG A 320 19.41 15.29 -8.31
N LEU A 321 18.81 14.49 -7.46
CA LEU A 321 18.33 14.91 -6.13
C LEU A 321 19.47 15.44 -5.23
N LEU A 322 20.72 14.98 -5.43
CA LEU A 322 21.85 15.35 -4.59
C LEU A 322 22.21 16.84 -4.63
N CYS A 323 21.98 17.50 -5.77
CA CYS A 323 22.33 18.92 -5.97
C CYS A 323 21.16 19.78 -6.48
N MET A 324 19.95 19.25 -6.44
CA MET A 324 18.74 19.96 -6.81
C MET A 324 18.50 21.14 -5.87
N ASP A 325 17.96 22.24 -6.38
CA ASP A 325 17.49 23.32 -5.52
C ASP A 325 16.46 22.78 -4.53
N HIS A 326 16.52 23.26 -3.29
CA HIS A 326 15.69 22.71 -2.22
C HIS A 326 14.19 22.81 -2.53
N ALA A 327 13.73 23.99 -2.98
CA ALA A 327 12.31 24.20 -3.29
C ALA A 327 11.87 23.37 -4.50
N GLU A 328 12.71 23.28 -5.54
CA GLU A 328 12.46 22.42 -6.70
C GLU A 328 12.37 20.93 -6.27
N GLY A 329 13.27 20.49 -5.39
CA GLY A 329 13.26 19.12 -4.88
C GLY A 329 12.04 18.78 -4.04
N VAL A 330 11.59 19.71 -3.20
CA VAL A 330 10.35 19.56 -2.42
C VAL A 330 9.13 19.44 -3.36
N GLU A 331 9.03 20.31 -4.37
CA GLU A 331 7.93 20.27 -5.35
C GLU A 331 7.93 18.96 -6.16
N ASP A 332 9.10 18.51 -6.65
CA ASP A 332 9.27 17.24 -7.37
C ASP A 332 8.79 16.05 -6.50
N THR A 333 9.21 16.03 -5.24
CA THR A 333 8.84 14.97 -4.29
C THR A 333 7.35 14.97 -4.01
N ILE A 334 6.75 16.13 -3.69
CA ILE A 334 5.29 16.25 -3.45
C ILE A 334 4.52 15.74 -4.67
N ARG A 335 4.89 16.21 -5.88
CA ARG A 335 4.24 15.78 -7.12
C ARG A 335 4.29 14.27 -7.31
N SER A 336 5.43 13.64 -6.98
CA SER A 336 5.57 12.19 -7.07
C SER A 336 4.72 11.45 -6.04
N LEU A 337 4.64 11.96 -4.81
CA LEU A 337 3.78 11.38 -3.76
C LEU A 337 2.29 11.51 -4.12
N ASP A 338 1.87 12.65 -4.65
CA ASP A 338 0.49 12.89 -5.09
C ASP A 338 0.09 11.93 -6.22
N TYR A 339 1.00 11.68 -7.17
CA TYR A 339 0.79 10.70 -8.23
C TYR A 339 0.55 9.29 -7.67
N CYS A 340 1.21 8.93 -6.58
CA CYS A 340 1.00 7.69 -5.86
C CYS A 340 -0.20 7.74 -4.89
N ASP A 341 -1.21 8.58 -5.16
CA ASP A 341 -2.41 8.78 -4.36
C ASP A 341 -2.11 9.23 -2.91
N GLY A 342 -1.26 10.22 -2.76
CA GLY A 342 -0.81 10.70 -1.46
C GLY A 342 0.12 9.69 -0.78
N GLY A 343 1.06 9.14 -1.54
CA GLY A 343 2.16 8.33 -1.03
C GLY A 343 2.92 9.06 0.10
N PHE A 344 3.57 8.30 0.96
CA PHE A 344 4.32 8.84 2.10
C PHE A 344 5.69 8.20 2.26
N VAL A 345 6.05 7.31 1.33
CA VAL A 345 7.33 6.61 1.30
C VAL A 345 8.08 6.96 0.02
N TYR A 346 9.38 7.10 0.14
CA TYR A 346 10.27 7.44 -0.97
C TYR A 346 11.39 6.42 -1.09
N CYS A 347 11.78 6.06 -2.31
CA CYS A 347 13.01 5.34 -2.57
C CYS A 347 13.98 6.27 -3.28
N TYR A 348 15.19 6.40 -2.77
CA TYR A 348 16.20 7.27 -3.40
C TYR A 348 16.64 6.71 -4.74
N PRO A 349 16.50 7.46 -5.86
CA PRO A 349 17.09 7.09 -7.14
C PRO A 349 18.58 6.74 -7.01
N PHE A 350 18.97 5.59 -7.55
CA PHE A 350 20.33 5.03 -7.43
C PHE A 350 20.80 4.72 -5.99
N GLY A 351 19.92 4.93 -4.99
CA GLY A 351 20.26 4.90 -3.57
C GLY A 351 21.00 6.14 -3.07
N ASP A 352 21.16 7.15 -3.90
CA ASP A 352 21.93 8.36 -3.62
C ASP A 352 21.20 9.32 -2.69
N TYR A 353 21.83 9.67 -1.56
CA TYR A 353 21.33 10.69 -0.64
C TYR A 353 22.46 11.52 -0.01
N ASN A 354 22.13 12.69 0.48
CA ASN A 354 22.96 13.57 1.29
C ASN A 354 22.04 14.43 2.18
N ASP A 355 22.61 15.32 2.98
CA ASP A 355 21.83 16.18 3.90
C ASP A 355 20.78 17.03 3.16
N ASN A 356 21.09 17.51 1.94
CA ASN A 356 20.14 18.26 1.12
C ASN A 356 18.95 17.39 0.70
N ALA A 357 19.21 16.19 0.16
CA ALA A 357 18.17 15.25 -0.24
C ALA A 357 17.30 14.84 0.95
N VAL A 358 17.90 14.54 2.11
CA VAL A 358 17.14 14.20 3.34
C VAL A 358 16.28 15.36 3.80
N SER A 359 16.77 16.62 3.71
CA SER A 359 15.97 17.78 4.09
C SER A 359 14.82 18.04 3.14
N ILE A 360 15.02 17.84 1.83
CA ILE A 360 13.98 17.89 0.80
C ILE A 360 12.85 16.90 1.13
N LEU A 361 13.19 15.63 1.37
CA LEU A 361 12.18 14.61 1.67
C LEU A 361 11.40 14.90 2.96
N ARG A 362 12.10 15.41 4.00
CA ARG A 362 11.46 15.81 5.26
C ARG A 362 10.43 16.93 5.03
N ASP A 363 10.82 17.98 4.30
CA ASP A 363 9.97 19.14 4.06
C ASP A 363 8.83 18.83 3.09
N ALA A 364 9.00 17.82 2.22
CA ALA A 364 7.93 17.25 1.39
C ALA A 364 6.97 16.33 2.16
N GLY A 365 7.22 16.04 3.44
CA GLY A 365 6.34 15.23 4.28
C GLY A 365 6.55 13.72 4.19
N VAL A 366 7.64 13.24 3.56
CA VAL A 366 8.01 11.82 3.51
C VAL A 366 8.19 11.27 4.92
N LYS A 367 7.63 10.10 5.18
CA LYS A 367 7.69 9.42 6.49
C LYS A 367 8.75 8.33 6.55
N LEU A 368 8.98 7.62 5.45
CA LEU A 368 10.00 6.59 5.31
C LEU A 368 10.77 6.82 4.01
N ALA A 369 12.09 6.67 4.02
CA ALA A 369 12.86 6.68 2.78
C ALA A 369 13.91 5.56 2.79
N PHE A 370 14.00 4.85 1.65
CA PHE A 370 14.87 3.69 1.47
C PHE A 370 16.04 3.98 0.56
N THR A 371 17.20 3.44 0.92
CA THR A 371 18.46 3.51 0.16
C THR A 371 18.77 2.17 -0.50
N THR A 372 19.92 2.04 -1.13
CA THR A 372 20.48 0.78 -1.61
C THR A 372 21.53 0.20 -0.66
N GLU A 373 21.75 0.81 0.51
CA GLU A 373 22.62 0.28 1.54
C GLU A 373 22.10 -1.07 2.04
N ALA A 374 23.03 -2.00 2.26
CA ALA A 374 22.68 -3.34 2.72
C ALA A 374 22.37 -3.35 4.21
N GLY A 375 21.22 -3.90 4.58
CA GLY A 375 20.85 -4.03 5.99
C GLY A 375 19.38 -4.36 6.20
N ARG A 376 19.00 -4.45 7.46
CA ARG A 376 17.63 -4.64 7.94
C ARG A 376 17.21 -3.45 8.79
N ILE A 377 15.93 -3.22 8.90
CA ILE A 377 15.39 -2.07 9.62
C ILE A 377 14.83 -2.47 10.99
N HIS A 378 14.93 -1.56 11.95
CA HIS A 378 14.35 -1.70 13.28
C HIS A 378 13.97 -0.33 13.85
N PRO A 379 13.05 -0.26 14.81
CA PRO A 379 12.72 0.98 15.51
C PRO A 379 13.96 1.68 16.09
N GLY A 380 14.00 3.01 15.98
CA GLY A 380 15.11 3.84 16.43
C GLY A 380 16.14 4.20 15.35
N MET A 381 16.05 3.62 14.14
CA MET A 381 16.85 4.05 12.99
C MET A 381 16.32 5.38 12.42
N ASN A 382 17.17 6.07 11.66
CA ASN A 382 16.73 7.24 10.90
C ASN A 382 15.76 6.80 9.79
N MET A 383 14.51 7.22 9.91
CA MET A 383 13.42 6.80 9.02
C MET A 383 13.58 7.30 7.58
N LEU A 384 14.45 8.27 7.34
CA LEU A 384 14.70 8.81 5.99
C LEU A 384 15.98 8.26 5.33
N THR A 385 16.63 7.24 5.90
CA THR A 385 17.84 6.61 5.32
C THR A 385 17.88 5.10 5.65
N LEU A 386 16.81 4.41 5.34
CA LEU A 386 16.64 3.00 5.72
C LEU A 386 17.35 2.07 4.73
N PRO A 387 18.14 1.08 5.20
CA PRO A 387 18.77 0.08 4.36
C PRO A 387 17.78 -0.97 3.87
N ARG A 388 18.20 -1.73 2.84
CA ARG A 388 17.40 -2.83 2.30
C ARG A 388 18.26 -4.08 2.04
N VAL A 389 17.59 -5.20 1.78
CA VAL A 389 18.19 -6.46 1.34
C VAL A 389 18.02 -6.57 -0.18
N ARG A 390 19.10 -6.40 -0.93
CA ARG A 390 19.06 -6.54 -2.40
C ARG A 390 18.84 -7.99 -2.79
N VAL A 391 17.88 -8.23 -3.66
CA VAL A 391 17.68 -9.54 -4.32
C VAL A 391 18.39 -9.53 -5.65
N HIS A 392 19.38 -10.41 -5.79
CA HIS A 392 20.12 -10.59 -7.03
C HIS A 392 19.58 -11.80 -7.78
N GLY A 393 19.17 -11.60 -9.03
CA GLY A 393 18.80 -12.70 -9.91
C GLY A 393 19.96 -13.68 -10.14
N GLY A 394 19.66 -14.97 -10.08
CA GLY A 394 20.60 -16.08 -10.19
C GLY A 394 21.28 -16.47 -8.89
N ASN A 395 20.91 -15.86 -7.79
CA ASN A 395 21.27 -16.37 -6.48
C ASN A 395 20.53 -17.68 -6.22
N SER A 396 21.19 -18.61 -5.50
CA SER A 396 20.50 -19.81 -5.05
C SER A 396 19.40 -19.46 -4.02
N LEU A 397 18.38 -20.31 -3.92
CA LEU A 397 17.33 -20.17 -2.89
C LEU A 397 17.93 -20.11 -1.48
N ALA A 398 19.04 -20.82 -1.21
CA ALA A 398 19.74 -20.75 0.08
C ALA A 398 20.35 -19.35 0.35
N GLN A 399 20.85 -18.66 -0.68
CA GLN A 399 21.35 -17.30 -0.55
C GLN A 399 20.21 -16.29 -0.32
N PHE A 400 19.07 -16.48 -1.01
CA PHE A 400 17.86 -15.69 -0.73
C PHE A 400 17.38 -15.91 0.71
N ALA A 401 17.25 -17.16 1.14
CA ALA A 401 16.84 -17.52 2.50
C ALA A 401 17.72 -16.86 3.56
N ALA A 402 19.05 -16.95 3.42
CA ALA A 402 20.00 -16.31 4.33
C ALA A 402 19.85 -14.77 4.39
N GLY A 403 19.34 -14.14 3.32
CA GLY A 403 19.04 -12.71 3.29
C GLY A 403 17.84 -12.32 4.18
N ILE A 404 16.87 -13.21 4.36
CA ILE A 404 15.62 -12.94 5.09
C ILE A 404 15.53 -13.61 6.47
N GLU A 405 16.29 -14.71 6.69
CA GLU A 405 16.34 -15.38 8.00
C GLU A 405 16.98 -14.47 9.07
N ASN A 406 16.37 -14.46 10.26
CA ASN A 406 16.83 -13.70 11.43
C ASN A 406 17.91 -14.43 12.20
#